data_d1be78add4d28b9203f21ff7b620d052
#
_entry.id   d1be78add4d28b9203f21ff7b620d052
#
_cell.length_a   1.000
_cell.length_b   1.000
_cell.length_c   1.000
_cell.angle_alpha   90.00
_cell.angle_beta   90.00
_cell.angle_gamma   90.00
#
_symmetry.space_group_name_H-M   'P 1'
#
loop_
_entity.id
_entity.type
_entity.pdbx_description
1 polymer ?
#
loop_
_entity_poly.entity_id
_entity_poly.type
_entity_poly.pdbx_seq_one_letter_code
_entity_poly.pdbx_strand_id
1 'polypeptide(L)'
;MEEDEIIVNVKSKPNNNLENKRKKSKRLNQKKSVKENNDNKNTINKKSNNKGVSNKKNSNSSKKEARTMINTKDSNKGIIFKVIIILALIIGVIIFLCSSSLFNIKSINITGNEKLSENKIISLSGLEIDTNMFRFNKSQVIKKIKENAYIEEVKISRKLPNTIQINIEERETTYMLQFADSYVYINNQGYMLDISNEKLPVPIIVGFLTDLNNIKAGNRIDVEDLKKMEMIIKIYEEAKINQLNELITKIDVSDTKNFTLILEGEGKTVYLGDGSDL
;
A
#
# COMPACT_ATOMS: atom_id res chain seq x y z
N MET A 1 0.84 -42.39 35.39
CA MET A 1 0.89 -40.95 35.63
C MET A 1 -0.32 -40.39 34.93
N GLU A 2 -1.26 -39.90 35.73
CA GLU A 2 -2.46 -39.25 35.18
C GLU A 2 -2.00 -37.91 34.58
N GLU A 3 -2.33 -37.69 33.30
CA GLU A 3 -2.11 -36.41 32.65
C GLU A 3 -3.20 -35.44 33.13
N ASP A 4 -2.80 -34.38 33.84
CA ASP A 4 -3.71 -33.34 34.27
C ASP A 4 -4.16 -32.49 33.06
N GLU A 5 -5.40 -32.70 32.63
CA GLU A 5 -6.06 -31.93 31.58
C GLU A 5 -6.55 -30.63 32.16
N ILE A 6 -5.97 -29.49 31.73
CA ILE A 6 -6.37 -28.13 32.15
C ILE A 6 -7.28 -27.53 31.08
N ILE A 7 -8.58 -27.46 31.37
CA ILE A 7 -9.56 -26.76 30.55
C ILE A 7 -9.64 -25.32 30.99
N VAL A 8 -9.14 -24.39 30.16
CA VAL A 8 -9.21 -22.94 30.42
C VAL A 8 -10.43 -22.34 29.71
N ASN A 9 -11.42 -21.94 30.48
CA ASN A 9 -12.62 -21.28 29.96
C ASN A 9 -12.46 -19.76 30.10
N VAL A 10 -12.08 -19.09 29.00
CA VAL A 10 -11.84 -17.65 28.97
C VAL A 10 -13.09 -16.89 28.53
N LYS A 11 -13.78 -16.25 29.47
CA LYS A 11 -14.92 -15.35 29.17
C LYS A 11 -14.40 -13.97 28.82
N SER A 12 -14.43 -13.60 27.52
CA SER A 12 -14.11 -12.25 27.08
C SER A 12 -15.30 -11.30 27.22
N LYS A 13 -15.05 -10.06 27.72
CA LYS A 13 -16.03 -8.98 27.69
C LYS A 13 -16.05 -8.32 26.30
N PRO A 14 -17.21 -7.95 25.74
CA PRO A 14 -17.25 -7.36 24.39
C PRO A 14 -16.63 -5.95 24.40
N ASN A 15 -15.69 -5.74 23.50
CA ASN A 15 -15.01 -4.44 23.30
C ASN A 15 -15.81 -3.55 22.34
N ASN A 16 -16.44 -2.49 22.86
CA ASN A 16 -17.34 -1.57 22.16
C ASN A 16 -16.67 -0.62 21.15
N ASN A 17 -15.40 -0.83 20.77
CA ASN A 17 -14.65 0.14 19.94
C ASN A 17 -14.69 -0.12 18.42
N LEU A 18 -15.30 -1.21 17.96
CA LEU A 18 -15.36 -1.55 16.53
C LEU A 18 -16.59 -1.01 15.79
N GLU A 19 -17.66 -0.65 16.50
CA GLU A 19 -18.88 -0.11 15.86
C GLU A 19 -18.74 1.32 15.31
N ASN A 20 -17.86 2.13 15.87
CA ASN A 20 -17.68 3.52 15.43
C ASN A 20 -16.86 3.69 14.14
N LYS A 21 -16.09 2.69 13.71
CA LYS A 21 -15.37 2.73 12.42
C LYS A 21 -16.24 2.33 11.22
N ARG A 22 -17.27 1.49 11.41
CA ARG A 22 -18.17 1.06 10.32
C ARG A 22 -19.19 2.13 9.90
N LYS A 23 -19.56 3.07 10.78
CA LYS A 23 -20.48 4.18 10.45
C LYS A 23 -19.85 5.31 9.64
N LYS A 24 -18.51 5.44 9.65
CA LYS A 24 -17.77 6.49 8.91
C LYS A 24 -17.50 6.11 7.44
N SER A 25 -17.41 4.82 7.10
CA SER A 25 -17.18 4.36 5.72
C SER A 25 -18.45 4.36 4.84
N LYS A 26 -19.62 4.19 5.45
CA LYS A 26 -20.91 4.21 4.69
C LYS A 26 -21.39 5.60 4.26
N ARG A 27 -20.86 6.69 4.86
CA ARG A 27 -21.23 8.07 4.48
C ARG A 27 -20.40 8.65 3.33
N LEU A 28 -19.28 8.04 2.94
CA LEU A 28 -18.47 8.51 1.79
C LEU A 28 -18.90 7.94 0.44
N ASN A 29 -19.63 6.81 0.40
CA ASN A 29 -20.05 6.19 -0.86
C ASN A 29 -21.41 6.67 -1.38
N GLN A 30 -22.17 7.49 -0.63
CA GLN A 30 -23.45 8.03 -1.07
C GLN A 30 -23.37 9.41 -1.74
N LYS A 31 -22.20 10.04 -1.82
CA LYS A 31 -22.02 11.35 -2.49
C LYS A 31 -21.42 11.30 -3.89
N LYS A 32 -21.18 10.11 -4.46
CA LYS A 32 -20.60 9.94 -5.81
C LYS A 32 -21.57 9.44 -6.89
N SER A 33 -22.86 9.22 -6.60
CA SER A 33 -23.81 8.64 -7.55
C SER A 33 -24.95 9.58 -8.02
N VAL A 34 -24.79 10.90 -7.86
CA VAL A 34 -25.83 11.88 -8.32
C VAL A 34 -25.17 12.99 -9.14
N LYS A 35 -24.40 12.64 -10.17
CA LYS A 35 -23.92 13.62 -11.17
C LYS A 35 -23.59 12.97 -12.52
N GLU A 36 -24.49 12.14 -13.01
CA GLU A 36 -24.51 11.76 -14.43
C GLU A 36 -25.93 11.35 -14.76
N ASN A 37 -26.69 12.28 -15.34
CA ASN A 37 -27.80 12.07 -16.25
C ASN A 37 -28.60 13.35 -16.37
N ASN A 38 -28.27 14.15 -17.37
CA ASN A 38 -29.21 15.01 -18.09
C ASN A 38 -28.46 15.70 -19.22
N ASP A 39 -28.38 15.03 -20.34
CA ASP A 39 -28.36 15.68 -21.67
C ASP A 39 -28.67 14.59 -22.70
N ASN A 40 -29.94 14.52 -23.07
CA ASN A 40 -30.37 14.08 -24.39
C ASN A 40 -31.87 14.18 -24.50
N LYS A 41 -32.33 15.16 -25.26
CA LYS A 41 -33.49 15.10 -26.17
C LYS A 41 -33.86 16.54 -26.55
N ASN A 42 -33.67 16.94 -27.78
CA ASN A 42 -34.75 16.88 -28.77
C ASN A 42 -34.30 17.41 -30.12
N THR A 43 -34.43 16.53 -31.03
CA THR A 43 -34.36 16.71 -32.48
C THR A 43 -35.79 17.00 -32.99
N ILE A 44 -35.83 17.67 -34.15
CA ILE A 44 -36.83 17.48 -35.22
C ILE A 44 -37.90 18.55 -35.41
N ASN A 45 -37.79 19.16 -36.64
CA ASN A 45 -38.84 19.53 -37.62
C ASN A 45 -39.60 20.85 -37.40
N LYS A 46 -39.83 21.65 -38.41
CA LYS A 46 -40.22 21.41 -39.82
C LYS A 46 -40.28 22.75 -40.57
N LYS A 47 -39.91 22.67 -41.84
CA LYS A 47 -40.31 23.51 -42.97
C LYS A 47 -41.64 24.24 -42.85
N SER A 48 -41.72 25.46 -43.36
CA SER A 48 -42.68 25.78 -44.41
C SER A 48 -42.52 27.21 -44.94
N ASN A 49 -42.44 27.29 -46.24
CA ASN A 49 -42.64 28.37 -47.18
C ASN A 49 -43.73 29.43 -46.84
N ASN A 50 -43.49 30.70 -47.22
CA ASN A 50 -44.18 31.32 -48.37
C ASN A 50 -43.78 32.80 -48.54
N LYS A 51 -43.39 33.14 -49.70
CA LYS A 51 -43.76 34.13 -50.75
C LYS A 51 -44.55 35.37 -50.31
N GLY A 52 -44.08 36.51 -50.89
CA GLY A 52 -44.93 37.65 -51.26
C GLY A 52 -44.16 38.98 -51.03
N VAL A 53 -43.52 39.53 -51.97
CA VAL A 53 -43.84 40.49 -53.00
C VAL A 53 -44.02 41.93 -52.51
N SER A 54 -43.19 42.79 -53.08
CA SER A 54 -43.37 44.09 -53.65
C SER A 54 -43.10 45.35 -52.83
N ASN A 55 -42.13 46.07 -53.37
CA ASN A 55 -42.07 47.47 -53.79
C ASN A 55 -42.08 48.62 -52.77
N LYS A 56 -41.11 49.40 -52.86
CA LYS A 56 -40.91 50.74 -53.41
C LYS A 56 -40.03 51.65 -52.55
N LYS A 57 -38.97 52.12 -53.21
CA LYS A 57 -38.37 53.49 -53.28
C LYS A 57 -38.57 54.42 -52.08
N ASN A 58 -37.46 54.89 -51.51
CA ASN A 58 -36.83 56.19 -51.86
C ASN A 58 -35.66 56.51 -50.91
N SER A 59 -34.54 56.77 -51.50
CA SER A 59 -33.65 57.94 -51.46
C SER A 59 -33.28 58.55 -50.09
N ASN A 60 -32.05 58.67 -50.00
CA ASN A 60 -31.21 59.79 -49.55
C ASN A 60 -30.35 59.62 -48.31
N SER A 61 -29.12 59.76 -48.65
CA SER A 61 -28.06 60.55 -48.03
C SER A 61 -27.37 60.03 -46.77
N SER A 62 -26.12 59.69 -47.04
CA SER A 62 -24.93 60.09 -46.31
C SER A 62 -24.92 60.01 -44.79
N LYS A 63 -24.18 59.01 -44.30
CA LYS A 63 -23.05 59.28 -43.41
C LYS A 63 -22.22 58.00 -43.30
N LYS A 64 -21.01 58.03 -43.87
CA LYS A 64 -19.94 57.09 -43.56
C LYS A 64 -19.54 57.30 -42.11
N GLU A 65 -20.05 56.51 -41.22
CA GLU A 65 -19.40 56.21 -39.95
C GLU A 65 -18.56 54.96 -40.14
N ALA A 66 -17.27 55.18 -40.30
CA ALA A 66 -16.27 54.12 -40.20
C ALA A 66 -16.36 53.54 -38.79
N ARG A 67 -17.09 52.45 -38.65
CA ARG A 67 -16.94 51.60 -37.49
C ARG A 67 -15.63 50.91 -37.59
N THR A 68 -14.63 51.49 -36.95
CA THR A 68 -13.38 50.81 -36.59
C THR A 68 -13.75 49.62 -35.74
N MET A 69 -13.89 48.45 -36.38
CA MET A 69 -13.90 47.20 -35.66
C MET A 69 -12.50 47.06 -35.05
N ILE A 70 -12.40 47.45 -33.79
CA ILE A 70 -11.22 47.14 -32.98
C ILE A 70 -11.17 45.62 -32.89
N ASN A 71 -10.27 45.08 -33.67
CA ASN A 71 -10.00 43.64 -33.68
C ASN A 71 -9.20 43.29 -32.41
N THR A 72 -9.91 43.23 -31.27
CA THR A 72 -9.33 42.91 -29.94
C THR A 72 -8.92 41.45 -29.78
N LYS A 73 -9.07 40.65 -30.86
CA LYS A 73 -8.84 39.19 -30.80
C LYS A 73 -7.36 38.81 -31.04
N ASP A 74 -6.53 39.66 -31.55
CA ASP A 74 -5.11 39.35 -31.88
C ASP A 74 -4.11 39.77 -30.79
N SER A 75 -4.50 40.69 -29.91
CA SER A 75 -3.62 41.15 -28.83
C SER A 75 -3.31 40.05 -27.78
N ASN A 76 -4.29 39.18 -27.50
CA ASN A 76 -4.09 38.14 -26.49
C ASN A 76 -3.18 36.98 -26.95
N LYS A 77 -3.14 36.70 -28.26
CA LYS A 77 -2.28 35.63 -28.80
C LYS A 77 -0.80 35.98 -28.60
N GLY A 78 -0.41 37.21 -28.79
CA GLY A 78 0.97 37.67 -28.56
C GLY A 78 1.38 37.61 -27.08
N ILE A 79 0.45 37.90 -26.17
CA ILE A 79 0.70 37.81 -24.72
C ILE A 79 0.83 36.36 -24.30
N ILE A 80 -0.08 35.47 -24.75
CA ILE A 80 -0.04 34.05 -24.48
C ILE A 80 1.27 33.43 -24.99
N PHE A 81 1.70 33.78 -26.19
CA PHE A 81 2.97 33.30 -26.75
C PHE A 81 4.18 33.73 -25.92
N LYS A 82 4.23 35.00 -25.46
CA LYS A 82 5.29 35.47 -24.57
C LYS A 82 5.30 34.74 -23.23
N VAL A 83 4.12 34.46 -22.64
CA VAL A 83 4.00 33.73 -21.40
C VAL A 83 4.50 32.29 -21.58
N ILE A 84 4.18 31.61 -22.69
CA ILE A 84 4.68 30.26 -23.01
C ILE A 84 6.21 30.26 -23.13
N ILE A 85 6.81 31.24 -23.80
CA ILE A 85 8.27 31.34 -23.91
C ILE A 85 8.92 31.54 -22.54
N ILE A 86 8.39 32.45 -21.71
CA ILE A 86 8.90 32.66 -20.36
C ILE A 86 8.80 31.38 -19.52
N LEU A 87 7.67 30.72 -19.59
CA LEU A 87 7.46 29.44 -18.88
C LEU A 87 8.46 28.35 -19.34
N ALA A 88 8.66 28.21 -20.65
CA ALA A 88 9.65 27.30 -21.23
C ALA A 88 11.08 27.62 -20.77
N LEU A 89 11.42 28.89 -20.69
CA LEU A 89 12.73 29.36 -20.23
C LEU A 89 12.93 29.03 -18.73
N ILE A 90 11.91 29.28 -17.91
CA ILE A 90 11.94 28.92 -16.48
C ILE A 90 12.11 27.40 -16.30
N ILE A 91 11.36 26.59 -17.05
CA ILE A 91 11.48 25.13 -17.01
C ILE A 91 12.88 24.68 -17.43
N GLY A 92 13.45 25.29 -18.48
CA GLY A 92 14.81 25.02 -18.95
C GLY A 92 15.86 25.32 -17.85
N VAL A 93 15.73 26.42 -17.16
CA VAL A 93 16.61 26.80 -16.03
C VAL A 93 16.47 25.80 -14.88
N ILE A 94 15.25 25.39 -14.54
CA ILE A 94 15.02 24.39 -13.48
C ILE A 94 15.67 23.06 -13.84
N ILE A 95 15.48 22.56 -15.06
CA ILE A 95 16.10 21.31 -15.54
C ILE A 95 17.62 21.41 -15.50
N PHE A 96 18.20 22.53 -15.94
CA PHE A 96 19.64 22.78 -15.89
C PHE A 96 20.17 22.75 -14.45
N LEU A 97 19.51 23.44 -13.54
CA LEU A 97 19.88 23.45 -12.11
C LEU A 97 19.76 22.04 -11.51
N CYS A 98 18.64 21.32 -11.73
CA CYS A 98 18.47 19.97 -11.24
C CYS A 98 19.48 18.96 -11.81
N SER A 99 20.06 19.22 -12.96
CA SER A 99 21.12 18.39 -13.56
C SER A 99 22.51 18.68 -13.03
N SER A 100 22.66 19.71 -12.19
CA SER A 100 23.94 20.10 -11.58
C SER A 100 24.49 19.00 -10.65
N SER A 101 25.81 18.90 -10.55
CA SER A 101 26.51 18.03 -9.60
C SER A 101 26.22 18.33 -8.13
N LEU A 102 25.66 19.51 -7.83
CA LEU A 102 25.18 19.88 -6.51
C LEU A 102 24.14 18.89 -5.98
N PHE A 103 23.35 18.29 -6.88
CA PHE A 103 22.32 17.33 -6.56
C PHE A 103 22.76 15.86 -6.74
N ASN A 104 24.06 15.61 -6.84
CA ASN A 104 24.57 14.26 -6.78
C ASN A 104 24.46 13.72 -5.36
N ILE A 105 24.07 12.45 -5.24
CA ILE A 105 23.94 11.76 -3.97
C ILE A 105 25.29 11.68 -3.28
N LYS A 106 25.42 12.26 -2.10
CA LYS A 106 26.60 12.18 -1.24
C LYS A 106 26.39 11.26 -0.04
N SER A 107 25.14 11.12 0.40
CA SER A 107 24.79 10.24 1.50
C SER A 107 23.42 9.56 1.26
N ILE A 108 23.32 8.33 1.75
CA ILE A 108 22.10 7.55 1.80
C ILE A 108 21.89 7.20 3.27
N ASN A 109 20.87 7.76 3.88
CA ASN A 109 20.52 7.51 5.28
C ASN A 109 19.39 6.50 5.32
N ILE A 110 19.54 5.47 6.13
CA ILE A 110 18.56 4.41 6.33
C ILE A 110 18.06 4.46 7.76
N THR A 111 16.78 4.23 7.97
CA THR A 111 16.15 4.18 9.29
C THR A 111 15.06 3.10 9.30
N GLY A 112 14.82 2.52 10.49
CA GLY A 112 13.81 1.48 10.70
C GLY A 112 14.26 0.08 10.28
N ASN A 113 15.53 -0.10 9.99
CA ASN A 113 16.13 -1.40 9.79
C ASN A 113 16.64 -1.93 11.13
N GLU A 114 16.26 -3.15 11.46
CA GLU A 114 16.69 -3.86 12.69
C GLU A 114 17.46 -5.13 12.33
N LYS A 115 16.91 -5.93 11.44
CA LYS A 115 17.49 -7.20 11.00
C LYS A 115 18.44 -7.06 9.80
N LEU A 116 18.08 -6.21 8.84
CA LEU A 116 18.89 -6.00 7.64
C LEU A 116 19.91 -4.89 7.86
N SER A 117 21.17 -5.14 7.49
CA SER A 117 22.20 -4.10 7.53
C SER A 117 21.93 -2.99 6.51
N GLU A 118 22.33 -1.76 6.82
CA GLU A 118 22.25 -0.62 5.91
C GLU A 118 22.90 -0.92 4.55
N ASN A 119 24.09 -1.57 4.56
CA ASN A 119 24.79 -1.94 3.34
C ASN A 119 23.96 -2.91 2.46
N LYS A 120 23.22 -3.83 3.07
CA LYS A 120 22.33 -4.74 2.35
C LYS A 120 21.20 -3.96 1.67
N ILE A 121 20.58 -3.01 2.37
CA ILE A 121 19.49 -2.18 1.85
C ILE A 121 19.99 -1.26 0.72
N ILE A 122 21.18 -0.65 0.87
CA ILE A 122 21.82 0.15 -0.18
C ILE A 122 22.04 -0.71 -1.42
N SER A 123 22.60 -1.91 -1.26
CA SER A 123 22.82 -2.85 -2.37
C SER A 123 21.51 -3.22 -3.08
N LEU A 124 20.44 -3.54 -2.32
CA LEU A 124 19.11 -3.84 -2.88
C LEU A 124 18.53 -2.64 -3.63
N SER A 125 18.76 -1.43 -3.14
CA SER A 125 18.24 -0.20 -3.76
C SER A 125 18.82 0.04 -5.15
N GLY A 126 20.07 -0.39 -5.38
CA GLY A 126 20.83 -0.07 -6.59
C GLY A 126 21.12 1.42 -6.74
N LEU A 127 21.09 2.18 -5.64
CA LEU A 127 21.49 3.59 -5.64
C LEU A 127 23.01 3.69 -5.47
N GLU A 128 23.60 4.61 -6.22
CA GLU A 128 25.05 4.84 -6.23
C GLU A 128 25.35 6.28 -5.81
N ILE A 129 26.40 6.44 -5.02
CA ILE A 129 26.97 7.74 -4.67
C ILE A 129 27.46 8.44 -5.94
N ASP A 130 27.46 9.77 -5.95
CA ASP A 130 27.82 10.64 -7.07
C ASP A 130 26.88 10.58 -8.28
N THR A 131 25.81 9.78 -8.25
CA THR A 131 24.75 9.85 -9.25
C THR A 131 23.73 10.95 -8.92
N ASN A 132 23.17 11.59 -9.94
CA ASN A 132 22.20 12.67 -9.70
C ASN A 132 20.89 12.14 -9.13
N MET A 133 20.43 12.69 -7.98
CA MET A 133 19.28 12.24 -7.23
C MET A 133 17.94 12.37 -7.98
N PHE A 134 17.86 13.16 -9.05
CA PHE A 134 16.62 13.31 -9.84
C PHE A 134 16.52 12.30 -10.99
N ARG A 135 17.59 11.57 -11.29
CA ARG A 135 17.62 10.62 -12.41
C ARG A 135 17.07 9.24 -12.08
N PHE A 136 17.11 8.81 -10.81
CA PHE A 136 16.58 7.49 -10.46
C PHE A 136 15.05 7.49 -10.34
N ASN A 137 14.46 6.35 -10.69
CA ASN A 137 13.02 6.13 -10.53
C ASN A 137 12.73 5.58 -9.13
N LYS A 138 12.08 6.39 -8.29
CA LYS A 138 11.73 6.05 -6.91
C LYS A 138 10.93 4.76 -6.80
N SER A 139 9.94 4.53 -7.69
CA SER A 139 9.09 3.33 -7.65
C SER A 139 9.88 2.06 -7.96
N GLN A 140 10.85 2.14 -8.88
CA GLN A 140 11.71 1.01 -9.19
C GLN A 140 12.64 0.67 -8.01
N VAL A 141 13.20 1.67 -7.36
CA VAL A 141 14.04 1.47 -6.16
C VAL A 141 13.23 0.83 -5.04
N ILE A 142 12.02 1.33 -4.76
CA ILE A 142 11.12 0.74 -3.77
C ILE A 142 10.82 -0.73 -4.11
N LYS A 143 10.52 -1.02 -5.39
CA LYS A 143 10.25 -2.39 -5.82
C LYS A 143 11.42 -3.33 -5.56
N LYS A 144 12.65 -2.91 -5.92
CA LYS A 144 13.88 -3.70 -5.70
C LYS A 144 14.11 -3.99 -4.22
N ILE A 145 13.95 -2.98 -3.36
CA ILE A 145 14.13 -3.18 -1.91
C ILE A 145 13.06 -4.15 -1.38
N LYS A 146 11.80 -4.04 -1.84
CA LYS A 146 10.69 -4.94 -1.46
C LYS A 146 10.80 -6.37 -2.02
N GLU A 147 11.77 -6.67 -2.87
CA GLU A 147 12.08 -8.06 -3.26
C GLU A 147 12.65 -8.88 -2.11
N ASN A 148 13.19 -8.23 -1.07
CA ASN A 148 13.58 -8.91 0.16
C ASN A 148 12.32 -9.17 1.02
N ALA A 149 12.15 -10.43 1.42
CA ALA A 149 10.96 -10.88 2.15
C ALA A 149 10.75 -10.19 3.51
N TYR A 150 11.83 -9.78 4.16
CA TYR A 150 11.78 -9.04 5.43
C TYR A 150 11.25 -7.62 5.28
N ILE A 151 11.18 -7.06 4.09
CA ILE A 151 10.74 -5.67 3.90
C ILE A 151 9.21 -5.60 3.73
N GLU A 152 8.55 -4.94 4.67
CA GLU A 152 7.11 -4.67 4.61
C GLU A 152 6.83 -3.36 3.88
N GLU A 153 7.43 -2.25 4.33
CA GLU A 153 7.22 -0.94 3.72
C GLU A 153 8.53 -0.20 3.48
N VAL A 154 8.57 0.57 2.39
CA VAL A 154 9.71 1.43 2.02
C VAL A 154 9.21 2.81 1.65
N LYS A 155 9.74 3.83 2.33
CA LYS A 155 9.49 5.24 2.02
C LYS A 155 10.81 5.91 1.65
N ILE A 156 10.90 6.45 0.44
CA ILE A 156 12.10 7.15 -0.02
C ILE A 156 11.78 8.64 -0.16
N SER A 157 12.64 9.48 0.40
CA SER A 157 12.57 10.94 0.25
C SER A 157 13.92 11.52 -0.13
N ARG A 158 13.89 12.61 -0.90
CA ARG A 158 15.07 13.39 -1.26
C ARG A 158 15.24 14.52 -0.27
N LYS A 159 16.35 14.54 0.46
CA LYS A 159 16.76 15.63 1.34
C LYS A 159 17.78 16.47 0.61
N LEU A 160 17.34 17.58 0.05
CA LEU A 160 18.20 18.48 -0.71
C LEU A 160 19.33 19.03 0.17
N PRO A 161 20.52 19.27 -0.41
CA PRO A 161 20.82 19.15 -1.85
C PRO A 161 21.23 17.75 -2.32
N ASN A 162 21.71 16.83 -1.45
CA ASN A 162 22.50 15.69 -1.89
C ASN A 162 22.29 14.40 -1.04
N THR A 163 21.21 14.30 -0.25
CA THR A 163 20.95 13.15 0.63
C THR A 163 19.68 12.43 0.23
N ILE A 164 19.74 11.10 0.20
CA ILE A 164 18.57 10.24 0.09
C ILE A 164 18.24 9.66 1.47
N GLN A 165 17.01 9.81 1.89
CA GLN A 165 16.49 9.19 3.10
C GLN A 165 15.61 8.00 2.72
N ILE A 166 15.92 6.81 3.23
CA ILE A 166 15.15 5.58 3.07
C ILE A 166 14.65 5.17 4.44
N ASN A 167 13.34 5.17 4.62
CA ASN A 167 12.70 4.64 5.82
C ASN A 167 12.15 3.26 5.49
N ILE A 168 12.54 2.28 6.29
CA ILE A 168 12.15 0.86 6.13
C ILE A 168 11.22 0.49 7.27
N GLU A 169 10.29 -0.39 6.98
CA GLU A 169 9.53 -1.15 7.95
C GLU A 169 9.77 -2.62 7.66
N GLU A 170 10.36 -3.33 8.62
CA GLU A 170 10.69 -4.75 8.49
C GLU A 170 9.57 -5.62 9.06
N ARG A 171 9.37 -6.79 8.43
CA ARG A 171 8.51 -7.85 8.97
C ARG A 171 9.21 -8.58 10.09
N GLU A 172 8.53 -8.71 11.21
CA GLU A 172 8.98 -9.49 12.35
C GLU A 172 8.64 -10.97 12.16
N THR A 173 9.57 -11.87 12.49
CA THR A 173 9.29 -13.32 12.57
C THR A 173 8.46 -13.58 13.83
N THR A 174 7.22 -14.04 13.64
CA THR A 174 6.30 -14.29 14.74
C THR A 174 6.12 -15.79 15.00
N TYR A 175 6.25 -16.60 13.95
CA TYR A 175 6.05 -18.06 14.00
C TYR A 175 7.06 -18.76 13.09
N MET A 176 7.17 -20.07 13.28
CA MET A 176 7.89 -20.97 12.39
C MET A 176 6.98 -22.10 11.88
N LEU A 177 7.27 -22.61 10.69
CA LEU A 177 6.78 -23.89 10.20
C LEU A 177 7.98 -24.84 10.16
N GLN A 178 7.77 -26.10 10.54
CA GLN A 178 8.80 -27.11 10.33
C GLN A 178 8.72 -27.63 8.88
N PHE A 179 9.85 -27.60 8.19
CA PHE A 179 10.00 -28.04 6.81
C PHE A 179 11.22 -28.93 6.68
N ALA A 180 11.00 -30.23 6.65
CA ALA A 180 12.08 -31.22 6.73
C ALA A 180 12.99 -30.94 7.96
N ASP A 181 14.30 -30.78 7.75
CA ASP A 181 15.27 -30.46 8.80
C ASP A 181 15.48 -28.95 9.02
N SER A 182 14.60 -28.13 8.44
CA SER A 182 14.69 -26.66 8.47
C SER A 182 13.40 -26.05 9.03
N TYR A 183 13.48 -24.75 9.32
CA TYR A 183 12.34 -23.94 9.74
C TYR A 183 12.08 -22.86 8.71
N VAL A 184 10.81 -22.67 8.36
CA VAL A 184 10.33 -21.54 7.57
C VAL A 184 9.87 -20.46 8.54
N TYR A 185 10.52 -19.32 8.54
CA TYR A 185 10.11 -18.17 9.36
C TYR A 185 8.96 -17.45 8.70
N ILE A 186 7.88 -17.23 9.45
CA ILE A 186 6.69 -16.52 8.97
C ILE A 186 6.32 -15.37 9.90
N ASN A 187 5.71 -14.34 9.34
CA ASN A 187 5.14 -13.26 10.12
C ASN A 187 3.63 -13.50 10.39
N ASN A 188 3.03 -12.62 11.19
CA ASN A 188 1.60 -12.65 11.51
C ASN A 188 0.65 -12.47 10.28
N GLN A 189 1.16 -12.06 9.13
CA GLN A 189 0.40 -11.96 7.89
C GLN A 189 0.53 -13.20 7.01
N GLY A 190 1.30 -14.21 7.44
CA GLY A 190 1.58 -15.43 6.71
C GLY A 190 2.62 -15.30 5.59
N TYR A 191 3.43 -14.24 5.56
CA TYR A 191 4.56 -14.16 4.63
C TYR A 191 5.72 -15.00 5.14
N MET A 192 6.30 -15.81 4.27
CA MET A 192 7.53 -16.56 4.50
C MET A 192 8.71 -15.63 4.35
N LEU A 193 9.47 -15.44 5.42
CA LEU A 193 10.56 -14.46 5.49
C LEU A 193 11.89 -15.07 5.11
N ASP A 194 12.14 -16.30 5.61
CA ASP A 194 13.39 -17.02 5.41
C ASP A 194 13.21 -18.52 5.63
N ILE A 195 14.18 -19.31 5.19
CA ILE A 195 14.27 -20.76 5.47
C ILE A 195 15.64 -21.01 6.08
N SER A 196 15.68 -21.53 7.30
CA SER A 196 16.90 -21.70 8.07
C SER A 196 16.87 -22.98 8.91
N ASN A 197 18.03 -23.51 9.25
CA ASN A 197 18.16 -24.62 10.20
C ASN A 197 18.15 -24.15 11.66
N GLU A 198 18.15 -22.84 11.90
CA GLU A 198 18.12 -22.25 13.23
C GLU A 198 16.69 -22.24 13.78
N LYS A 199 16.50 -22.72 15.02
CA LYS A 199 15.24 -22.62 15.75
C LYS A 199 15.23 -21.31 16.53
N LEU A 200 14.29 -20.41 16.18
CA LEU A 200 14.08 -19.16 16.92
C LEU A 200 13.19 -19.38 18.16
N PRO A 201 13.20 -18.47 19.14
CA PRO A 201 12.35 -18.54 20.33
C PRO A 201 10.91 -18.05 20.02
N VAL A 202 10.28 -18.60 18.97
CA VAL A 202 8.91 -18.33 18.57
C VAL A 202 8.17 -19.65 18.34
N PRO A 203 6.83 -19.69 18.47
CA PRO A 203 6.07 -20.94 18.33
C PRO A 203 6.20 -21.56 16.95
N ILE A 204 6.25 -22.91 16.92
CA ILE A 204 6.14 -23.70 15.69
C ILE A 204 4.66 -23.96 15.44
N ILE A 205 4.17 -23.64 14.26
CA ILE A 205 2.82 -23.99 13.83
C ILE A 205 2.86 -25.37 13.17
N VAL A 206 1.96 -26.26 13.58
CA VAL A 206 1.77 -27.59 13.03
C VAL A 206 0.37 -27.66 12.39
N GLY A 207 0.23 -28.45 11.30
CA GLY A 207 -1.06 -28.65 10.65
C GLY A 207 -1.38 -27.68 9.51
N PHE A 208 -0.41 -26.91 9.04
CA PHE A 208 -0.50 -26.19 7.79
C PHE A 208 -0.35 -27.14 6.59
N LEU A 209 -1.10 -26.83 5.52
CA LEU A 209 -1.19 -27.65 4.31
C LEU A 209 -0.61 -26.93 3.09
N THR A 210 0.05 -25.80 3.29
CA THR A 210 0.70 -25.02 2.23
C THR A 210 1.58 -25.93 1.36
N ASP A 211 1.38 -25.84 0.02
CA ASP A 211 2.09 -26.66 -0.95
C ASP A 211 3.62 -26.45 -0.82
N LEU A 212 4.34 -27.58 -0.77
CA LEU A 212 5.80 -27.58 -0.64
C LEU A 212 6.50 -26.78 -1.75
N ASN A 213 5.93 -26.75 -2.96
CA ASN A 213 6.45 -25.97 -4.08
C ASN A 213 6.26 -24.45 -3.87
N ASN A 214 5.33 -24.06 -3.00
CA ASN A 214 5.09 -22.67 -2.64
C ASN A 214 6.00 -22.17 -1.50
N ILE A 215 6.69 -23.08 -0.81
CA ILE A 215 7.57 -22.73 0.32
C ILE A 215 8.83 -22.03 -0.20
N LYS A 216 8.78 -20.69 -0.18
CA LYS A 216 9.85 -19.81 -0.65
C LYS A 216 9.77 -18.46 0.05
N ALA A 217 10.92 -17.89 0.42
CA ALA A 217 10.99 -16.54 0.97
C ALA A 217 10.32 -15.51 0.03
N GLY A 218 9.48 -14.66 0.58
CA GLY A 218 8.67 -13.68 -0.12
C GLY A 218 7.28 -14.18 -0.53
N ASN A 219 7.05 -15.48 -0.57
CA ASN A 219 5.72 -16.04 -0.80
C ASN A 219 4.85 -15.95 0.47
N ARG A 220 3.57 -16.12 0.29
CA ARG A 220 2.60 -16.22 1.37
C ARG A 220 2.07 -17.64 1.49
N ILE A 221 1.77 -18.10 2.69
CA ILE A 221 1.12 -19.39 2.90
C ILE A 221 -0.21 -19.45 2.15
N ASP A 222 -0.71 -20.65 1.89
CA ASP A 222 -1.93 -20.87 1.11
C ASP A 222 -3.17 -20.30 1.82
N VAL A 223 -4.23 -20.02 1.03
CA VAL A 223 -5.44 -19.34 1.52
C VAL A 223 -6.13 -20.10 2.67
N GLU A 224 -6.10 -21.43 2.63
CA GLU A 224 -6.70 -22.25 3.69
C GLU A 224 -5.92 -22.11 5.01
N ASP A 225 -4.60 -22.07 4.94
CA ASP A 225 -3.76 -21.85 6.12
C ASP A 225 -3.84 -20.41 6.63
N LEU A 226 -4.08 -19.42 5.74
CA LEU A 226 -4.36 -18.04 6.16
C LEU A 226 -5.63 -17.92 7.01
N LYS A 227 -6.64 -18.76 6.77
CA LYS A 227 -7.85 -18.80 7.61
C LYS A 227 -7.53 -19.32 9.01
N LYS A 228 -6.65 -20.32 9.10
CA LYS A 228 -6.16 -20.83 10.40
C LYS A 228 -5.32 -19.76 11.13
N MET A 229 -4.52 -18.96 10.39
CA MET A 229 -3.72 -17.87 10.97
C MET A 229 -4.57 -16.85 11.73
N GLU A 230 -5.77 -16.53 11.30
CA GLU A 230 -6.65 -15.60 12.03
C GLU A 230 -6.93 -16.09 13.46
N MET A 231 -7.09 -17.40 13.65
CA MET A 231 -7.28 -17.98 14.96
C MET A 231 -5.97 -18.04 15.75
N ILE A 232 -4.88 -18.46 15.12
CA ILE A 232 -3.55 -18.48 15.75
C ILE A 232 -3.18 -17.11 16.31
N ILE A 233 -3.44 -16.03 15.53
CA ILE A 233 -3.19 -14.67 15.97
C ILE A 233 -3.99 -14.32 17.22
N LYS A 234 -5.29 -14.67 17.26
CA LYS A 234 -6.14 -14.44 18.45
C LYS A 234 -5.62 -15.18 19.67
N ILE A 235 -5.30 -16.46 19.51
CA ILE A 235 -4.75 -17.30 20.58
C ILE A 235 -3.45 -16.69 21.12
N TYR A 236 -2.55 -16.31 20.24
CA TYR A 236 -1.25 -15.79 20.62
C TYR A 236 -1.32 -14.38 21.23
N GLU A 237 -2.20 -13.51 20.73
CA GLU A 237 -2.46 -12.20 21.34
C GLU A 237 -3.08 -12.34 22.73
N GLU A 238 -4.02 -13.27 22.93
CA GLU A 238 -4.59 -13.52 24.26
C GLU A 238 -3.55 -14.10 25.21
N ALA A 239 -2.70 -15.01 24.74
CA ALA A 239 -1.57 -15.53 25.51
C ALA A 239 -0.59 -14.40 25.89
N LYS A 240 -0.32 -13.47 25.00
CA LYS A 240 0.57 -12.31 25.23
C LYS A 240 0.00 -11.36 26.29
N ILE A 241 -1.31 -11.08 26.23
CA ILE A 241 -2.00 -10.27 27.24
C ILE A 241 -1.84 -10.89 28.64
N ASN A 242 -1.87 -12.21 28.72
CA ASN A 242 -1.74 -12.96 29.98
C ASN A 242 -0.28 -13.35 30.30
N GLN A 243 0.72 -12.87 29.55
CA GLN A 243 2.15 -13.17 29.72
C GLN A 243 2.50 -14.66 29.64
N LEU A 244 1.73 -15.42 28.84
CA LEU A 244 1.88 -16.87 28.63
C LEU A 244 2.55 -17.20 27.27
N ASN A 245 2.74 -16.21 26.41
CA ASN A 245 3.25 -16.40 25.05
C ASN A 245 4.63 -17.06 25.00
N GLU A 246 5.50 -16.78 25.98
CA GLU A 246 6.85 -17.36 26.03
C GLU A 246 6.85 -18.85 26.39
N LEU A 247 5.76 -19.35 27.00
CA LEU A 247 5.60 -20.76 27.35
C LEU A 247 5.15 -21.60 26.14
N ILE A 248 4.54 -20.97 25.14
CA ILE A 248 3.98 -21.67 23.97
C ILE A 248 5.12 -22.03 23.02
N THR A 249 5.40 -23.30 22.86
CA THR A 249 6.46 -23.78 21.94
C THR A 249 5.89 -24.27 20.61
N LYS A 250 4.64 -24.79 20.61
CA LYS A 250 3.95 -25.21 19.39
C LYS A 250 2.45 -24.86 19.45
N ILE A 251 1.88 -24.59 18.30
CA ILE A 251 0.44 -24.39 18.09
C ILE A 251 0.02 -25.39 17.01
N ASP A 252 -0.76 -26.40 17.39
CA ASP A 252 -1.28 -27.41 16.46
C ASP A 252 -2.69 -27.00 15.99
N VAL A 253 -2.81 -26.84 14.68
CA VAL A 253 -4.05 -26.46 13.98
C VAL A 253 -4.46 -27.53 12.96
N SER A 254 -3.98 -28.77 13.12
CA SER A 254 -4.32 -29.89 12.25
C SER A 254 -5.81 -30.24 12.34
N ASP A 255 -6.39 -30.15 13.54
CA ASP A 255 -7.84 -30.26 13.76
C ASP A 255 -8.44 -28.87 13.99
N THR A 256 -9.22 -28.38 13.03
CA THR A 256 -9.89 -27.08 13.12
C THR A 256 -11.00 -27.01 14.17
N LYS A 257 -11.40 -28.16 14.74
CA LYS A 257 -12.37 -28.22 15.83
C LYS A 257 -11.72 -28.26 17.22
N ASN A 258 -10.41 -28.47 17.25
CA ASN A 258 -9.67 -28.56 18.51
C ASN A 258 -8.24 -28.07 18.37
N PHE A 259 -8.06 -26.75 18.43
CA PHE A 259 -6.74 -26.14 18.47
C PHE A 259 -6.01 -26.51 19.75
N THR A 260 -4.72 -26.81 19.62
CA THR A 260 -3.93 -27.32 20.74
C THR A 260 -2.66 -26.49 20.92
N LEU A 261 -2.38 -26.09 22.16
CA LEU A 261 -1.12 -25.46 22.53
C LEU A 261 -0.23 -26.47 23.25
N ILE A 262 1.04 -26.47 22.90
CA ILE A 262 2.06 -27.31 23.53
C ILE A 262 3.06 -26.41 24.24
N LEU A 263 3.20 -26.66 25.57
CA LEU A 263 4.10 -25.95 26.47
C LEU A 263 5.20 -26.95 26.87
N GLU A 264 6.21 -27.11 25.98
CA GLU A 264 7.24 -28.16 26.16
C GLU A 264 8.00 -28.00 27.49
N GLY A 265 8.32 -26.75 27.89
CA GLY A 265 9.02 -26.48 29.14
C GLY A 265 8.23 -26.90 30.39
N GLU A 266 6.91 -26.93 30.34
CA GLU A 266 6.01 -27.30 31.42
C GLU A 266 5.53 -28.76 31.29
N GLY A 267 5.82 -29.45 30.16
CA GLY A 267 5.30 -30.78 29.86
C GLY A 267 3.78 -30.81 29.74
N LYS A 268 3.15 -29.70 29.34
CA LYS A 268 1.68 -29.54 29.30
C LYS A 268 1.16 -29.37 27.90
N THR A 269 -0.06 -29.85 27.69
CA THR A 269 -0.84 -29.67 26.47
C THR A 269 -2.17 -29.02 26.83
N VAL A 270 -2.55 -27.95 26.15
CA VAL A 270 -3.79 -27.20 26.38
C VAL A 270 -4.69 -27.36 25.17
N TYR A 271 -5.91 -27.80 25.37
CA TYR A 271 -6.92 -27.95 24.33
C TYR A 271 -7.89 -26.78 24.37
N LEU A 272 -8.03 -26.08 23.25
CA LEU A 272 -8.80 -24.83 23.15
C LEU A 272 -10.15 -24.99 22.43
N GLY A 273 -10.46 -26.20 21.97
CA GLY A 273 -11.64 -26.40 21.13
C GLY A 273 -11.49 -25.72 19.78
N ASP A 274 -12.58 -25.27 19.18
CA ASP A 274 -12.60 -24.58 17.88
C ASP A 274 -12.28 -23.07 17.98
N GLY A 275 -11.98 -22.59 19.17
CA GLY A 275 -11.66 -21.20 19.43
C GLY A 275 -12.85 -20.24 19.37
N SER A 276 -14.09 -20.74 19.39
CA SER A 276 -15.30 -19.89 19.35
C SER A 276 -15.47 -19.06 20.62
N ASP A 277 -14.87 -19.48 21.73
CA ASP A 277 -14.94 -18.83 23.04
C ASP A 277 -13.75 -17.92 23.37
N LEU A 278 -12.86 -17.68 22.38
CA LEU A 278 -11.67 -16.82 22.50
C LEU A 278 -11.96 -15.36 22.16
#